data_7bb08a6f0f4a226907ada9c16a20ccf1
#
_entry.id   7bb08a6f0f4a226907ada9c16a20ccf1
#
_cell.length_a   1.000
_cell.length_b   1.000
_cell.length_c   1.000
_cell.angle_alpha   90.00
_cell.angle_beta   90.00
_cell.angle_gamma   90.00
#
_symmetry.space_group_name_H-M   'P 1'
#
loop_
_entity.id
_entity.type
_entity.pdbx_description
1 polymer ?
#
loop_
_entity_poly.entity_id
_entity_poly.type
_entity_poly.pdbx_seq_one_letter_code
_entity_poly.pdbx_strand_id
1 'polypeptide(L)'
;MIKTTGLTLHYGSSQILHGIDFEAKVGQITCIMGTNGTGKTSLLKALAGTHPRSGGSVELAGEPIEVLRPQQMAQRGLAVVPQGRMIFPLLTVRENLETAFALLPKSEHRIPTDIYDLFPVLKDMTHRRGGDLSGGQQQQLAIARAMIMQPKLLLLDEPTEGIQPNIIQQIGHVLAYLKAKGGMAIVLVEQFFEFAYALADYFYVLRRGAVSVFGPANNFEKAALRAEVSV
;
A
#
# COMPACT_ATOMS: atom_id res chain seq x y z
N MET A 1 0.56 14.13 2.56
CA MET A 1 -0.74 13.48 2.28
C MET A 1 -1.31 12.81 3.53
N ILE A 2 -0.59 11.93 4.19
CA ILE A 2 -0.96 11.39 5.50
C ILE A 2 0.17 11.60 6.48
N LYS A 3 -0.15 11.96 7.73
CA LYS A 3 0.83 12.18 8.79
C LYS A 3 0.31 11.57 10.09
N THR A 4 1.19 10.99 10.87
CA THR A 4 0.89 10.55 12.25
C THR A 4 1.85 11.19 13.22
N THR A 5 1.38 11.47 14.43
CA THR A 5 2.20 11.96 15.54
C THR A 5 1.90 11.11 16.76
N GLY A 6 2.95 10.47 17.29
CA GLY A 6 2.87 9.64 18.48
C GLY A 6 1.91 8.46 18.37
N LEU A 7 1.70 7.88 17.19
CA LEU A 7 0.71 6.83 16.97
C LEU A 7 1.02 5.58 17.78
N THR A 8 0.07 5.16 18.62
CA THR A 8 0.15 3.90 19.38
C THR A 8 -0.97 2.95 18.98
N LEU A 9 -0.70 1.64 19.06
CA LEU A 9 -1.67 0.61 18.73
C LEU A 9 -1.47 -0.62 19.62
N HIS A 10 -2.59 -1.21 20.07
CA HIS A 10 -2.60 -2.41 20.88
C HIS A 10 -3.47 -3.50 20.23
N TYR A 11 -3.10 -4.77 20.45
CA TYR A 11 -3.96 -5.94 20.29
C TYR A 11 -4.21 -6.53 21.68
N GLY A 12 -5.42 -6.31 22.22
CA GLY A 12 -5.70 -6.63 23.62
C GLY A 12 -4.77 -5.87 24.56
N SER A 13 -4.02 -6.56 25.40
CA SER A 13 -3.05 -5.97 26.32
C SER A 13 -1.67 -5.71 25.69
N SER A 14 -1.41 -6.24 24.50
CA SER A 14 -0.08 -6.14 23.86
C SER A 14 0.02 -4.88 23.04
N GLN A 15 0.93 -3.99 23.40
CA GLN A 15 1.27 -2.81 22.59
C GLN A 15 2.18 -3.21 21.46
N ILE A 16 1.81 -2.85 20.23
CA ILE A 16 2.54 -3.17 19.00
C ILE A 16 3.23 -1.94 18.41
N LEU A 17 2.58 -0.77 18.49
CA LEU A 17 3.18 0.48 18.01
C LEU A 17 3.42 1.41 19.19
N HIS A 18 4.64 1.93 19.26
CA HIS A 18 5.17 2.69 20.41
C HIS A 18 5.45 4.16 20.03
N GLY A 19 4.40 4.91 19.65
CA GLY A 19 4.56 6.33 19.36
C GLY A 19 5.17 6.60 17.98
N ILE A 20 4.53 6.14 16.91
CA ILE A 20 5.03 6.29 15.55
C ILE A 20 4.74 7.69 15.01
N ASP A 21 5.79 8.42 14.68
CA ASP A 21 5.78 9.60 13.83
C ASP A 21 6.06 9.17 12.39
N PHE A 22 5.12 9.43 11.48
CA PHE A 22 5.19 9.00 10.10
C PHE A 22 4.58 10.04 9.18
N GLU A 23 5.16 10.24 8.00
CA GLU A 23 4.61 11.10 6.97
C GLU A 23 4.79 10.47 5.58
N ALA A 24 3.74 10.51 4.74
CA ALA A 24 3.82 10.21 3.32
C ALA A 24 3.27 11.38 2.50
N LYS A 25 4.06 11.82 1.51
CA LYS A 25 3.77 13.00 0.68
C LYS A 25 3.28 12.60 -0.71
N VAL A 26 2.46 13.47 -1.31
CA VAL A 26 2.01 13.32 -2.70
C VAL A 26 3.22 13.33 -3.65
N GLY A 27 3.18 12.50 -4.68
CA GLY A 27 4.24 12.36 -5.67
C GLY A 27 5.47 11.57 -5.20
N GLN A 28 5.38 10.92 -4.03
CA GLN A 28 6.48 10.13 -3.46
C GLN A 28 6.05 8.71 -3.13
N ILE A 29 7.00 7.79 -3.18
CA ILE A 29 6.91 6.46 -2.60
C ILE A 29 7.63 6.49 -1.25
N THR A 30 6.86 6.37 -0.16
CA THR A 30 7.38 6.22 1.20
C THR A 30 7.39 4.74 1.56
N CYS A 31 8.58 4.19 1.77
CA CYS A 31 8.74 2.78 2.09
C CYS A 31 8.87 2.55 3.60
N ILE A 32 8.11 1.59 4.13
CA ILE A 32 8.19 1.11 5.50
C ILE A 32 8.85 -0.26 5.46
N MET A 33 10.03 -0.38 6.07
CA MET A 33 10.81 -1.61 6.12
C MET A 33 11.01 -2.12 7.56
N GLY A 34 11.45 -3.34 7.69
CA GLY A 34 11.76 -4.02 8.95
C GLY A 34 11.47 -5.51 8.87
N THR A 35 11.97 -6.26 9.81
CA THR A 35 11.77 -7.72 9.91
C THR A 35 10.31 -8.06 10.24
N ASN A 36 9.95 -9.34 10.20
CA ASN A 36 8.61 -9.80 10.56
C ASN A 36 8.30 -9.48 12.04
N GLY A 37 7.07 -9.08 12.30
CA GLY A 37 6.62 -8.75 13.67
C GLY A 37 7.01 -7.36 14.16
N THR A 38 7.67 -6.51 13.36
CA THR A 38 8.06 -5.14 13.78
C THR A 38 6.92 -4.13 13.79
N GLY A 39 5.72 -4.50 13.32
CA GLY A 39 4.54 -3.62 13.36
C GLY A 39 4.16 -2.97 12.03
N LYS A 40 4.83 -3.30 10.91
CA LYS A 40 4.57 -2.72 9.57
C LYS A 40 3.09 -2.81 9.15
N THR A 41 2.55 -4.03 9.10
CA THR A 41 1.13 -4.27 8.78
C THR A 41 0.19 -3.61 9.80
N SER A 42 0.58 -3.55 11.08
CA SER A 42 -0.21 -2.87 12.11
C SER A 42 -0.27 -1.36 11.88
N LEU A 43 0.84 -0.75 11.43
CA LEU A 43 0.86 0.65 11.04
C LEU A 43 -0.08 0.89 9.84
N LEU A 44 0.01 0.06 8.79
CA LEU A 44 -0.92 0.15 7.65
C LEU A 44 -2.38 0.00 8.07
N LYS A 45 -2.69 -0.95 8.96
CA LYS A 45 -4.05 -1.14 9.49
C LYS A 45 -4.55 0.09 10.26
N ALA A 46 -3.67 0.72 11.05
CA ALA A 46 -4.01 1.97 11.73
C ALA A 46 -4.28 3.10 10.74
N LEU A 47 -3.43 3.28 9.71
CA LEU A 47 -3.60 4.30 8.67
C LEU A 47 -4.88 4.07 7.85
N ALA A 48 -5.21 2.82 7.55
CA ALA A 48 -6.40 2.44 6.81
C ALA A 48 -7.70 2.48 7.64
N GLY A 49 -7.60 2.59 8.96
CA GLY A 49 -8.74 2.54 9.87
C GLY A 49 -9.34 1.13 10.04
N THR A 50 -8.64 0.09 9.61
CA THR A 50 -9.08 -1.32 9.78
C THR A 50 -8.77 -1.87 11.17
N HIS A 51 -7.90 -1.19 11.92
CA HIS A 51 -7.68 -1.42 13.34
C HIS A 51 -7.58 -0.07 14.07
N PRO A 52 -8.27 0.10 15.21
CA PRO A 52 -8.25 1.36 15.94
C PRO A 52 -6.86 1.65 16.52
N ARG A 53 -6.42 2.89 16.46
CA ARG A 53 -5.28 3.36 17.24
C ARG A 53 -5.66 3.47 18.71
N SER A 54 -4.67 3.33 19.58
CA SER A 54 -4.85 3.49 21.05
C SER A 54 -4.48 4.91 21.51
N GLY A 55 -3.71 5.66 20.71
CA GLY A 55 -3.30 7.02 21.01
C GLY A 55 -2.60 7.67 19.81
N GLY A 56 -2.17 8.90 20.00
CA GLY A 56 -1.58 9.72 18.96
C GLY A 56 -2.62 10.35 18.03
N SER A 57 -2.15 11.11 17.03
CA SER A 57 -3.00 11.77 16.05
C SER A 57 -2.69 11.28 14.63
N VAL A 58 -3.69 11.42 13.75
CA VAL A 58 -3.56 11.18 12.31
C VAL A 58 -4.17 12.35 11.57
N GLU A 59 -3.45 12.86 10.59
CA GLU A 59 -3.91 13.88 9.65
C GLU A 59 -3.92 13.29 8.23
N LEU A 60 -4.98 13.56 7.47
CA LEU A 60 -5.09 13.23 6.06
C LEU A 60 -5.38 14.49 5.26
N ALA A 61 -4.52 14.80 4.30
CA ALA A 61 -4.58 16.04 3.51
C ALA A 61 -4.55 17.34 4.35
N GLY A 62 -3.89 17.30 5.53
CA GLY A 62 -3.80 18.42 6.47
C GLY A 62 -4.98 18.52 7.45
N GLU A 63 -5.98 17.65 7.33
CA GLU A 63 -7.11 17.61 8.22
C GLU A 63 -6.95 16.52 9.30
N PRO A 64 -7.14 16.85 10.59
CA PRO A 64 -7.10 15.86 11.65
C PRO A 64 -8.25 14.86 11.52
N ILE A 65 -7.96 13.58 11.79
CA ILE A 65 -8.96 12.51 11.77
C ILE A 65 -9.06 11.89 13.16
N GLU A 66 -10.17 12.13 13.84
CA GLU A 66 -10.40 11.59 15.19
C GLU A 66 -10.70 10.09 15.15
N VAL A 67 -11.61 9.66 14.28
CA VAL A 67 -12.01 8.27 14.13
C VAL A 67 -11.73 7.81 12.70
N LEU A 68 -10.89 6.79 12.59
CA LEU A 68 -10.56 6.15 11.32
C LEU A 68 -11.51 4.98 11.09
N ARG A 69 -12.48 5.17 10.17
CA ARG A 69 -13.32 4.06 9.66
C ARG A 69 -12.90 3.76 8.23
N PRO A 70 -12.70 2.47 7.85
CA PRO A 70 -12.21 2.12 6.51
C PRO A 70 -13.03 2.73 5.39
N GLN A 71 -14.36 2.74 5.52
CA GLN A 71 -15.25 3.33 4.53
C GLN A 71 -15.02 4.83 4.37
N GLN A 72 -14.83 5.57 5.46
CA GLN A 72 -14.57 7.01 5.43
C GLN A 72 -13.20 7.31 4.83
N MET A 73 -12.20 6.47 5.11
CA MET A 73 -10.87 6.59 4.52
C MET A 73 -10.92 6.35 3.01
N ALA A 74 -11.65 5.33 2.56
CA ALA A 74 -11.85 5.07 1.15
C ALA A 74 -12.57 6.23 0.43
N GLN A 75 -13.61 6.82 1.02
CA GLN A 75 -14.31 8.02 0.49
C GLN A 75 -13.40 9.25 0.39
N ARG A 76 -12.35 9.33 1.23
CA ARG A 76 -11.33 10.39 1.17
C ARG A 76 -10.20 10.11 0.18
N GLY A 77 -10.30 9.00 -0.56
CA GLY A 77 -9.35 8.61 -1.60
C GLY A 77 -8.19 7.74 -1.10
N LEU A 78 -8.37 7.00 0.00
CA LEU A 78 -7.40 5.99 0.43
C LEU A 78 -7.77 4.63 -0.14
N ALA A 79 -6.83 3.98 -0.84
CA ALA A 79 -6.96 2.59 -1.26
C ALA A 79 -5.89 1.71 -0.60
N VAL A 80 -6.25 0.46 -0.33
CA VAL A 80 -5.37 -0.53 0.29
C VAL A 80 -5.27 -1.77 -0.59
N VAL A 81 -4.05 -2.21 -0.82
CA VAL A 81 -3.74 -3.56 -1.31
C VAL A 81 -3.11 -4.33 -0.16
N PRO A 82 -3.89 -5.15 0.56
CA PRO A 82 -3.41 -5.84 1.75
C PRO A 82 -2.54 -7.05 1.38
N GLN A 83 -1.75 -7.52 2.34
CA GLN A 83 -1.08 -8.82 2.26
C GLN A 83 -2.11 -9.92 1.96
N GLY A 84 -1.74 -10.87 1.10
CA GLY A 84 -2.65 -11.94 0.65
C GLY A 84 -3.65 -11.50 -0.43
N ARG A 85 -3.48 -10.27 -1.02
CA ARG A 85 -4.16 -9.78 -2.22
C ARG A 85 -5.66 -9.49 -2.04
N MET A 86 -6.39 -10.31 -1.29
CA MET A 86 -7.84 -10.22 -1.00
C MET A 86 -8.70 -9.96 -2.25
N ILE A 87 -8.43 -10.71 -3.31
CA ILE A 87 -9.30 -10.75 -4.49
C ILE A 87 -10.53 -11.62 -4.19
N PHE A 88 -11.58 -11.47 -4.97
CA PHE A 88 -12.77 -12.34 -4.90
C PHE A 88 -12.57 -13.55 -5.82
N PRO A 89 -12.26 -14.75 -5.27
CA PRO A 89 -11.83 -15.89 -6.10
C PRO A 89 -12.92 -16.44 -7.02
N LEU A 90 -14.18 -16.29 -6.66
CA LEU A 90 -15.33 -16.78 -7.43
C LEU A 90 -15.78 -15.79 -8.51
N LEU A 91 -15.44 -14.52 -8.38
CA LEU A 91 -15.74 -13.50 -9.39
C LEU A 91 -14.70 -13.56 -10.52
N THR A 92 -15.13 -13.21 -11.72
CA THR A 92 -14.24 -12.99 -12.86
C THR A 92 -13.28 -11.84 -12.60
N VAL A 93 -12.23 -11.71 -13.41
CA VAL A 93 -11.32 -10.55 -13.40
C VAL A 93 -12.13 -9.26 -13.56
N ARG A 94 -13.05 -9.22 -14.53
CA ARG A 94 -13.91 -8.07 -14.78
C ARG A 94 -14.75 -7.72 -13.55
N GLU A 95 -15.47 -8.67 -12.99
CA GLU A 95 -16.31 -8.46 -11.81
C GLU A 95 -15.48 -8.01 -10.60
N ASN A 96 -14.27 -8.57 -10.41
CA ASN A 96 -13.34 -8.09 -9.38
C ASN A 96 -13.01 -6.61 -9.56
N LEU A 97 -12.69 -6.17 -10.78
CA LEU A 97 -12.41 -4.77 -11.09
C LEU A 97 -13.65 -3.88 -10.86
N GLU A 98 -14.84 -4.35 -11.25
CA GLU A 98 -16.10 -3.63 -11.10
C GLU A 98 -16.51 -3.43 -9.63
N THR A 99 -16.02 -4.25 -8.69
CA THR A 99 -16.27 -4.01 -7.24
C THR A 99 -15.75 -2.65 -6.77
N ALA A 100 -14.74 -2.09 -7.43
CA ALA A 100 -14.20 -0.77 -7.11
C ALA A 100 -15.17 0.39 -7.44
N PHE A 101 -16.19 0.15 -8.26
CA PHE A 101 -17.18 1.17 -8.63
C PHE A 101 -18.07 1.61 -7.45
N ALA A 102 -18.12 0.83 -6.37
CA ALA A 102 -18.99 1.11 -5.23
C ALA A 102 -18.77 2.50 -4.60
N LEU A 103 -17.60 3.09 -4.79
CA LEU A 103 -17.24 4.42 -4.28
C LEU A 103 -17.24 5.51 -5.36
N LEU A 104 -17.53 5.16 -6.62
CA LEU A 104 -17.51 6.07 -7.74
C LEU A 104 -18.92 6.51 -8.12
N PRO A 105 -19.08 7.72 -8.68
CA PRO A 105 -20.33 8.12 -9.32
C PRO A 105 -20.70 7.16 -10.46
N LYS A 106 -21.99 6.93 -10.70
CA LYS A 106 -22.46 6.01 -11.76
C LYS A 106 -21.91 6.36 -13.16
N SER A 107 -21.64 7.62 -13.42
CA SER A 107 -21.04 8.10 -14.68
C SER A 107 -19.60 7.61 -14.89
N GLU A 108 -18.93 7.18 -13.82
CA GLU A 108 -17.54 6.67 -13.83
C GLU A 108 -17.47 5.14 -13.71
N HIS A 109 -18.60 4.43 -13.72
CA HIS A 109 -18.67 2.97 -13.67
C HIS A 109 -18.17 2.36 -14.98
N ARG A 110 -16.89 2.50 -15.23
CA ARG A 110 -16.15 1.88 -16.35
C ARG A 110 -14.75 1.54 -15.91
N ILE A 111 -14.22 0.46 -16.42
CA ILE A 111 -12.81 0.13 -16.24
C ILE A 111 -12.01 1.04 -17.17
N PRO A 112 -11.12 1.90 -16.63
CA PRO A 112 -10.29 2.76 -17.45
C PRO A 112 -9.34 1.94 -18.36
N THR A 113 -9.09 2.41 -19.57
CA THR A 113 -8.24 1.70 -20.54
C THR A 113 -6.80 1.58 -20.07
N ASP A 114 -6.29 2.57 -19.34
CA ASP A 114 -4.94 2.56 -18.75
C ASP A 114 -4.71 1.40 -17.76
N ILE A 115 -5.77 0.86 -17.14
CA ILE A 115 -5.67 -0.35 -16.32
C ILE A 115 -5.19 -1.54 -17.16
N TYR A 116 -5.71 -1.71 -18.36
CA TYR A 116 -5.30 -2.80 -19.25
C TYR A 116 -3.96 -2.53 -19.95
N ASP A 117 -3.58 -1.26 -20.11
CA ASP A 117 -2.26 -0.89 -20.62
C ASP A 117 -1.16 -1.20 -19.58
N LEU A 118 -1.45 -0.97 -18.30
CA LEU A 118 -0.54 -1.28 -17.20
C LEU A 118 -0.49 -2.77 -16.86
N PHE A 119 -1.61 -3.48 -17.03
CA PHE A 119 -1.75 -4.90 -16.75
C PHE A 119 -2.40 -5.66 -17.91
N PRO A 120 -1.68 -5.84 -19.04
CA PRO A 120 -2.25 -6.47 -20.26
C PRO A 120 -2.85 -7.84 -20.00
N VAL A 121 -2.25 -8.64 -19.13
CA VAL A 121 -2.72 -9.97 -18.76
C VAL A 121 -4.16 -9.97 -18.21
N LEU A 122 -4.59 -8.89 -17.56
CA LEU A 122 -5.97 -8.79 -17.05
C LEU A 122 -6.99 -8.58 -18.16
N LYS A 123 -6.59 -7.97 -19.27
CA LYS A 123 -7.42 -7.84 -20.48
C LYS A 123 -7.66 -9.22 -21.10
N ASP A 124 -6.60 -10.00 -21.26
CA ASP A 124 -6.68 -11.34 -21.86
C ASP A 124 -7.49 -12.31 -20.99
N MET A 125 -7.48 -12.10 -19.68
CA MET A 125 -8.14 -12.96 -18.70
C MET A 125 -9.46 -12.41 -18.15
N THR A 126 -10.06 -11.40 -18.80
CA THR A 126 -11.24 -10.65 -18.33
C THR A 126 -12.39 -11.55 -17.85
N HIS A 127 -12.62 -12.71 -18.51
CA HIS A 127 -13.70 -13.65 -18.18
C HIS A 127 -13.25 -14.80 -17.26
N ARG A 128 -11.98 -14.85 -16.87
CA ARG A 128 -11.45 -15.88 -15.98
C ARG A 128 -11.79 -15.55 -14.53
N ARG A 129 -12.04 -16.57 -13.71
CA ARG A 129 -12.23 -16.36 -12.26
C ARG A 129 -10.94 -15.93 -11.61
N GLY A 130 -11.02 -15.04 -10.62
CA GLY A 130 -9.86 -14.56 -9.86
C GLY A 130 -9.09 -15.69 -9.18
N GLY A 131 -9.78 -16.73 -8.72
CA GLY A 131 -9.16 -17.90 -8.11
C GLY A 131 -8.32 -18.78 -9.07
N ASP A 132 -8.57 -18.69 -10.38
CA ASP A 132 -7.85 -19.45 -11.41
C ASP A 132 -6.58 -18.72 -11.89
N LEU A 133 -6.32 -17.52 -11.38
CA LEU A 133 -5.14 -16.73 -11.71
C LEU A 133 -3.93 -17.19 -10.88
N SER A 134 -2.73 -17.07 -11.47
CA SER A 134 -1.49 -17.23 -10.71
C SER A 134 -1.37 -16.16 -9.61
N GLY A 135 -0.55 -16.41 -8.59
CA GLY A 135 -0.34 -15.46 -7.51
C GLY A 135 0.07 -14.06 -7.98
N GLY A 136 0.95 -13.96 -8.98
CA GLY A 136 1.35 -12.69 -9.56
C GLY A 136 0.22 -11.98 -10.31
N GLN A 137 -0.62 -12.73 -11.03
CA GLN A 137 -1.79 -12.18 -11.72
C GLN A 137 -2.87 -11.69 -10.74
N GLN A 138 -3.06 -12.41 -9.62
CA GLN A 138 -3.94 -11.98 -8.54
C GLN A 138 -3.44 -10.68 -7.90
N GLN A 139 -2.12 -10.51 -7.75
CA GLN A 139 -1.53 -9.28 -7.23
C GLN A 139 -1.75 -8.11 -8.18
N GLN A 140 -1.55 -8.32 -9.49
CA GLN A 140 -1.87 -7.33 -10.51
C GLN A 140 -3.35 -6.93 -10.47
N LEU A 141 -4.25 -7.92 -10.32
CA LEU A 141 -5.68 -7.67 -10.18
C LEU A 141 -6.01 -6.84 -8.92
N ALA A 142 -5.38 -7.14 -7.80
CA ALA A 142 -5.58 -6.40 -6.55
C ALA A 142 -5.12 -4.93 -6.68
N ILE A 143 -3.95 -4.69 -7.29
CA ILE A 143 -3.44 -3.34 -7.55
C ILE A 143 -4.34 -2.61 -8.55
N ALA A 144 -4.72 -3.24 -9.67
CA ALA A 144 -5.60 -2.68 -10.68
C ALA A 144 -6.96 -2.25 -10.08
N ARG A 145 -7.55 -3.11 -9.23
CA ARG A 145 -8.79 -2.80 -8.51
C ARG A 145 -8.65 -1.56 -7.61
N ALA A 146 -7.54 -1.43 -6.89
CA ALA A 146 -7.27 -0.27 -6.07
C ALA A 146 -7.11 1.01 -6.91
N MET A 147 -6.50 0.91 -8.09
CA MET A 147 -6.30 2.05 -8.99
C MET A 147 -7.59 2.58 -9.63
N ILE A 148 -8.61 1.72 -9.88
CA ILE A 148 -9.91 2.14 -10.41
C ILE A 148 -10.59 3.17 -9.50
N MET A 149 -10.34 3.09 -8.19
CA MET A 149 -10.86 4.07 -7.21
C MET A 149 -10.20 5.46 -7.34
N GLN A 150 -9.23 5.64 -8.22
CA GLN A 150 -8.45 6.88 -8.41
C GLN A 150 -7.93 7.43 -7.07
N PRO A 151 -7.18 6.63 -6.31
CA PRO A 151 -6.80 7.01 -4.95
C PRO A 151 -5.84 8.18 -4.92
N LYS A 152 -5.96 9.02 -3.87
CA LYS A 152 -4.97 10.03 -3.51
C LYS A 152 -3.85 9.47 -2.63
N LEU A 153 -4.14 8.35 -1.96
CA LEU A 153 -3.21 7.60 -1.12
C LEU A 153 -3.37 6.10 -1.36
N LEU A 154 -2.32 5.45 -1.82
CA LEU A 154 -2.27 4.01 -2.05
C LEU A 154 -1.37 3.36 -1.00
N LEU A 155 -1.93 2.44 -0.22
CA LEU A 155 -1.22 1.62 0.75
C LEU A 155 -1.03 0.21 0.18
N LEU A 156 0.21 -0.27 0.14
CA LEU A 156 0.58 -1.60 -0.37
C LEU A 156 1.29 -2.38 0.74
N ASP A 157 0.76 -3.53 1.11
CA ASP A 157 1.32 -4.41 2.14
C ASP A 157 1.97 -5.64 1.50
N GLU A 158 3.30 -5.65 1.45
CA GLU A 158 4.14 -6.72 0.91
C GLU A 158 3.70 -7.20 -0.49
N PRO A 159 3.59 -6.28 -1.48
CA PRO A 159 3.04 -6.62 -2.79
C PRO A 159 3.91 -7.59 -3.61
N THR A 160 5.14 -7.87 -3.19
CA THR A 160 6.05 -8.79 -3.88
C THR A 160 6.07 -10.19 -3.29
N GLU A 161 5.38 -10.44 -2.16
CA GLU A 161 5.42 -11.70 -1.45
C GLU A 161 4.91 -12.87 -2.30
N GLY A 162 5.75 -13.92 -2.44
CA GLY A 162 5.40 -15.14 -3.18
C GLY A 162 5.15 -14.94 -4.67
N ILE A 163 5.80 -13.93 -5.28
CA ILE A 163 5.63 -13.54 -6.68
C ILE A 163 6.90 -13.79 -7.48
N GLN A 164 6.75 -14.15 -8.75
CA GLN A 164 7.87 -14.37 -9.67
C GLN A 164 8.58 -13.06 -10.02
N PRO A 165 9.92 -13.08 -10.25
CA PRO A 165 10.73 -11.89 -10.47
C PRO A 165 10.25 -11.00 -11.63
N ASN A 166 9.79 -11.57 -12.73
CA ASN A 166 9.27 -10.82 -13.88
C ASN A 166 8.01 -10.02 -13.53
N ILE A 167 7.13 -10.56 -12.68
CA ILE A 167 5.93 -9.84 -12.22
C ILE A 167 6.31 -8.77 -11.20
N ILE A 168 7.28 -9.02 -10.33
CA ILE A 168 7.83 -8.01 -9.41
C ILE A 168 8.34 -6.79 -10.19
N GLN A 169 9.10 -7.02 -11.27
CA GLN A 169 9.59 -5.95 -12.15
C GLN A 169 8.43 -5.16 -12.76
N GLN A 170 7.39 -5.85 -13.24
CA GLN A 170 6.20 -5.20 -13.80
C GLN A 170 5.48 -4.34 -12.76
N ILE A 171 5.27 -4.85 -11.54
CA ILE A 171 4.69 -4.08 -10.43
C ILE A 171 5.55 -2.84 -10.15
N GLY A 172 6.88 -2.99 -10.12
CA GLY A 172 7.82 -1.88 -9.96
C GLY A 172 7.66 -0.80 -11.02
N HIS A 173 7.54 -1.18 -12.30
CA HIS A 173 7.27 -0.24 -13.38
C HIS A 173 5.94 0.50 -13.21
N VAL A 174 4.88 -0.21 -12.79
CA VAL A 174 3.58 0.41 -12.51
C VAL A 174 3.69 1.43 -11.37
N LEU A 175 4.34 1.10 -10.26
CA LEU A 175 4.50 2.02 -9.13
C LEU A 175 5.34 3.24 -9.52
N ALA A 176 6.42 3.06 -10.29
CA ALA A 176 7.23 4.15 -10.82
C ALA A 176 6.41 5.06 -11.77
N TYR A 177 5.60 4.49 -12.65
CA TYR A 177 4.67 5.23 -13.50
C TYR A 177 3.66 6.04 -12.69
N LEU A 178 3.03 5.43 -11.68
CA LEU A 178 2.06 6.10 -10.82
C LEU A 178 2.69 7.27 -10.04
N LYS A 179 3.91 7.09 -9.55
CA LYS A 179 4.70 8.16 -8.93
C LYS A 179 4.96 9.29 -9.92
N ALA A 180 5.42 8.99 -11.12
CA ALA A 180 5.74 9.99 -12.15
C ALA A 180 4.51 10.76 -12.62
N LYS A 181 3.33 10.11 -12.68
CA LYS A 181 2.05 10.77 -13.00
C LYS A 181 1.69 11.84 -11.97
N GLY A 182 2.18 11.73 -10.74
CA GLY A 182 1.89 12.65 -9.65
C GLY A 182 0.46 12.52 -9.10
N GLY A 183 0.08 13.41 -8.19
CA GLY A 183 -1.28 13.47 -7.62
C GLY A 183 -1.59 12.43 -6.55
N MET A 184 -0.76 11.39 -6.37
CA MET A 184 -0.94 10.32 -5.40
C MET A 184 0.28 10.18 -4.48
N ALA A 185 0.03 9.87 -3.21
CA ALA A 185 1.05 9.37 -2.30
C ALA A 185 1.00 7.83 -2.31
N ILE A 186 2.16 7.18 -2.28
CA ILE A 186 2.27 5.72 -2.21
C ILE A 186 3.01 5.35 -0.93
N VAL A 187 2.41 4.51 -0.11
CA VAL A 187 3.05 3.88 1.05
C VAL A 187 3.26 2.41 0.72
N LEU A 188 4.51 2.00 0.72
CA LEU A 188 4.94 0.66 0.38
C LEU A 188 5.54 -0.02 1.62
N VAL A 189 4.87 -1.03 2.15
CA VAL A 189 5.47 -1.93 3.15
C VAL A 189 6.11 -3.08 2.41
N GLU A 190 7.40 -3.30 2.69
CA GLU A 190 8.17 -4.35 2.01
C GLU A 190 9.25 -4.97 2.90
N GLN A 191 9.59 -6.22 2.58
CA GLN A 191 10.75 -6.93 3.10
C GLN A 191 11.82 -7.14 2.03
N PHE A 192 11.41 -7.17 0.75
CA PHE A 192 12.33 -7.31 -0.37
C PHE A 192 13.10 -6.01 -0.60
N PHE A 193 14.28 -5.94 0.03
CA PHE A 193 15.11 -4.73 0.09
C PHE A 193 15.42 -4.14 -1.28
N GLU A 194 15.81 -4.95 -2.27
CA GLU A 194 16.20 -4.46 -3.59
C GLU A 194 15.05 -3.76 -4.31
N PHE A 195 13.85 -4.30 -4.21
CA PHE A 195 12.65 -3.73 -4.79
C PHE A 195 12.30 -2.40 -4.12
N ALA A 196 12.29 -2.37 -2.78
CA ALA A 196 12.01 -1.16 -2.01
C ALA A 196 13.03 -0.06 -2.31
N TYR A 197 14.34 -0.40 -2.29
CA TYR A 197 15.43 0.55 -2.51
C TYR A 197 15.40 1.18 -3.92
N ALA A 198 15.00 0.43 -4.93
CA ALA A 198 14.88 0.92 -6.30
C ALA A 198 13.74 1.93 -6.52
N LEU A 199 12.72 1.91 -5.67
CA LEU A 199 11.49 2.70 -5.87
C LEU A 199 11.31 3.85 -4.90
N ALA A 200 11.77 3.69 -3.64
CA ALA A 200 11.47 4.60 -2.55
C ALA A 200 12.17 5.96 -2.70
N ASP A 201 11.43 7.02 -2.37
CA ASP A 201 11.96 8.36 -2.17
C ASP A 201 12.28 8.62 -0.70
N TYR A 202 11.58 7.91 0.20
CA TYR A 202 11.73 8.06 1.64
C TYR A 202 11.60 6.72 2.35
N PHE A 203 12.42 6.49 3.38
CA PHE A 203 12.39 5.26 4.18
C PHE A 203 11.99 5.52 5.62
N TYR A 204 11.24 4.57 6.17
CA TYR A 204 11.04 4.36 7.60
C TYR A 204 11.40 2.90 7.91
N VAL A 205 12.35 2.69 8.80
CA VAL A 205 12.71 1.35 9.29
C VAL A 205 12.07 1.16 10.65
N LEU A 206 11.22 0.14 10.77
CA LEU A 206 10.56 -0.21 12.02
C LEU A 206 11.33 -1.32 12.73
N ARG A 207 11.55 -1.13 14.02
CA ARG A 207 12.12 -2.13 14.91
C ARG A 207 11.32 -2.16 16.21
N ARG A 208 10.80 -3.33 16.57
CA ARG A 208 10.01 -3.53 17.81
C ARG A 208 8.91 -2.49 18.02
N GLY A 209 8.18 -2.17 16.97
CA GLY A 209 7.05 -1.23 17.05
C GLY A 209 7.41 0.26 17.14
N ALA A 210 8.67 0.61 16.95
CA ALA A 210 9.15 2.00 16.90
C ALA A 210 9.88 2.28 15.58
N VAL A 211 9.98 3.55 15.19
CA VAL A 211 10.83 3.97 14.07
C VAL A 211 12.28 4.05 14.56
N SER A 212 13.15 3.23 13.98
CA SER A 212 14.59 3.24 14.32
C SER A 212 15.38 4.20 13.43
N VAL A 213 15.06 4.21 12.13
CA VAL A 213 15.72 5.06 11.13
C VAL A 213 14.67 5.60 10.17
N PHE A 214 14.79 6.84 9.78
CA PHE A 214 13.94 7.44 8.74
C PHE A 214 14.67 8.56 8.00
N GLY A 215 14.29 8.80 6.75
CA GLY A 215 14.84 9.88 5.96
C GLY A 215 14.66 9.69 4.45
N PRO A 216 15.06 10.70 3.65
CA PRO A 216 15.12 10.59 2.20
C PRO A 216 16.06 9.46 1.75
N ALA A 217 15.70 8.76 0.68
CA ALA A 217 16.47 7.61 0.18
C ALA A 217 17.93 7.95 -0.15
N ASN A 218 18.17 9.15 -0.68
CA ASN A 218 19.51 9.63 -1.03
C ASN A 218 20.43 9.93 0.17
N ASN A 219 19.89 9.95 1.39
CA ASN A 219 20.67 10.12 2.62
C ASN A 219 21.27 8.80 3.12
N PHE A 220 20.90 7.68 2.52
CA PHE A 220 21.33 6.35 2.96
C PHE A 220 22.24 5.69 1.96
N GLU A 221 23.40 5.27 2.43
CA GLU A 221 24.19 4.29 1.71
C GLU A 221 23.46 2.94 1.71
N LYS A 222 23.39 2.29 0.55
CA LYS A 222 22.62 1.06 0.35
C LYS A 222 22.99 -0.06 1.34
N ALA A 223 24.31 -0.24 1.57
CA ALA A 223 24.79 -1.26 2.50
C ALA A 223 24.39 -0.96 3.95
N ALA A 224 24.48 0.30 4.37
CA ALA A 224 24.12 0.73 5.71
C ALA A 224 22.61 0.56 5.97
N LEU A 225 21.75 0.99 5.03
CA LEU A 225 20.31 0.82 5.16
C LEU A 225 19.90 -0.66 5.18
N ARG A 226 20.57 -1.51 4.36
CA ARG A 226 20.32 -2.96 4.37
C ARG A 226 20.65 -3.58 5.73
N ALA A 227 21.74 -3.18 6.37
CA ALA A 227 22.09 -3.64 7.70
C ALA A 227 21.04 -3.27 8.74
N GLU A 228 20.49 -2.04 8.69
CA GLU A 228 19.43 -1.59 9.58
C GLU A 228 18.11 -2.37 9.42
N VAL A 229 17.77 -2.77 8.20
CA VAL A 229 16.56 -3.55 7.91
C VAL A 229 16.68 -5.01 8.36
N SER A 230 17.91 -5.57 8.39
CA SER A 230 18.17 -6.99 8.64
C SER A 230 18.29 -7.36 10.12
N VAL A 231 18.23 -6.39 11.04
CA VAL A 231 18.33 -6.53 12.49
C VAL A 231 16.96 -6.30 13.13
#